data_39ecae4563fae7f86d3999998f6ab565
#
_entry.id   39ecae4563fae7f86d3999998f6ab565
#
_cell.length_a   1.000
_cell.length_b   1.000
_cell.length_c   1.000
_cell.angle_alpha   90.00
_cell.angle_beta   90.00
_cell.angle_gamma   90.00
#
_symmetry.space_group_name_H-M   'P 1'
#
loop_
_entity.id
_entity.type
_entity.pdbx_description
1 polymer ?
#
loop_
_entity_poly.entity_id
_entity_poly.type
_entity_poly.pdbx_seq_one_letter_code
_entity_poly.pdbx_strand_id
1 'polypeptide(L)'
;MQIDYNQSCLRRAFFIVLLPADDIMLLLKEGAAMKIIDAHMHYFNIEGFKTVAANAGYENTAACWQQICDENNIVFSVAMGNTEDVPSRYGGISPRLIDLNAPFDDVKYNQPDNIGYCLGVKSEQITLENAGKTALEFEYYAQKPQCVGIKIYPGYRPVYVYDKRHWPLFELARAYNLPVAVHTGDTASSDARLKYAHPLTVDEAAADFPDVKFVICHCGNPWFADATEVAAKNPNVYIDLSGLLESIPGLDFYNKQKAYFDYLSIWLNYMGRWDKLMYGSDWPLVNIADYIYILKQVVPQEHHEEFFYGNALNVYGRIKNLLHDC
;
A
#
# COMPACT_ATOMS: atom_id res chain seq x y z
N MET A 1 -28.57 0.40 34.07
CA MET A 1 -27.35 -0.17 34.59
C MET A 1 -26.28 0.19 33.55
N GLN A 2 -25.68 1.37 33.72
CA GLN A 2 -24.65 1.91 32.82
C GLN A 2 -23.33 1.24 33.20
N ILE A 3 -22.68 0.59 32.26
CA ILE A 3 -21.34 0.04 32.44
C ILE A 3 -20.37 1.08 31.90
N ASP A 4 -19.58 1.64 32.81
CA ASP A 4 -18.59 2.67 32.56
C ASP A 4 -17.33 2.04 31.91
N TYR A 5 -17.03 2.41 30.68
CA TYR A 5 -15.92 1.88 29.87
C TYR A 5 -14.61 2.68 30.05
N ASN A 6 -14.36 3.19 31.24
CA ASN A 6 -13.21 4.10 31.45
C ASN A 6 -12.17 3.55 32.45
N GLN A 7 -11.89 2.24 32.50
CA GLN A 7 -10.84 1.68 33.38
C GLN A 7 -10.10 0.46 32.81
N SER A 8 -9.61 0.49 31.58
CA SER A 8 -8.68 -0.55 31.09
C SER A 8 -7.25 -0.05 30.73
N CYS A 9 -6.89 1.17 31.09
CA CYS A 9 -5.59 1.76 30.70
C CYS A 9 -4.56 1.85 31.85
N LEU A 10 -4.71 1.15 32.95
CA LEU A 10 -3.75 1.21 34.08
C LEU A 10 -3.59 -0.15 34.78
N ARG A 11 -2.83 -1.08 34.18
CA ARG A 11 -2.08 -2.12 34.92
C ARG A 11 -1.01 -2.77 34.03
N ARG A 12 0.04 -2.05 33.66
CA ARG A 12 1.35 -2.67 33.43
C ARG A 12 2.18 -2.39 34.69
N ALA A 13 2.21 -3.35 35.60
CA ALA A 13 3.13 -3.37 36.72
C ALA A 13 4.56 -3.47 36.15
N PHE A 14 5.38 -2.47 36.39
CA PHE A 14 6.82 -2.50 36.16
C PHE A 14 7.45 -3.54 37.08
N PHE A 15 7.79 -4.71 36.56
CA PHE A 15 8.83 -5.53 37.13
C PHE A 15 10.17 -4.97 36.65
N ILE A 16 10.83 -4.17 37.51
CA ILE A 16 12.23 -3.81 37.30
C ILE A 16 13.04 -5.05 37.67
N VAL A 17 13.34 -5.89 36.67
CA VAL A 17 14.42 -6.86 36.75
C VAL A 17 15.70 -6.07 36.53
N LEU A 18 16.64 -6.12 37.49
CA LEU A 18 17.99 -5.57 37.33
C LEU A 18 18.71 -6.43 36.26
N LEU A 19 18.64 -5.99 35.04
CA LEU A 19 19.37 -6.59 33.92
C LEU A 19 20.83 -6.09 33.93
N PRO A 20 21.80 -6.89 33.44
CA PRO A 20 23.17 -6.45 33.19
C PRO A 20 23.21 -5.20 32.27
N ALA A 21 24.21 -4.36 32.45
CA ALA A 21 24.34 -3.11 31.69
C ALA A 21 24.32 -3.32 30.15
N ASP A 22 24.84 -4.44 29.68
CA ASP A 22 24.85 -4.82 28.28
C ASP A 22 23.43 -5.16 27.76
N ASP A 23 22.59 -5.78 28.57
CA ASP A 23 21.19 -6.06 28.24
C ASP A 23 20.33 -4.78 28.26
N ILE A 24 20.65 -3.82 29.14
CA ILE A 24 20.03 -2.49 29.17
C ILE A 24 20.44 -1.70 27.91
N MET A 25 21.69 -1.77 27.48
CA MET A 25 22.16 -1.16 26.23
C MET A 25 21.53 -1.81 24.99
N LEU A 26 21.24 -3.11 25.01
CA LEU A 26 20.51 -3.82 23.97
C LEU A 26 19.03 -3.37 23.95
N LEU A 27 18.38 -3.30 25.12
CA LEU A 27 17.01 -2.77 25.28
C LEU A 27 16.90 -1.28 24.93
N LEU A 28 17.94 -0.49 25.16
CA LEU A 28 17.98 0.93 24.74
C LEU A 28 18.28 1.09 23.25
N LYS A 29 18.95 0.12 22.61
CA LYS A 29 19.05 0.04 21.14
C LYS A 29 17.79 -0.49 20.48
N GLU A 30 17.02 -1.34 21.17
CA GLU A 30 15.65 -1.73 20.77
C GLU A 30 14.62 -0.61 21.06
N GLY A 31 15.01 0.44 21.77
CA GLY A 31 14.13 1.48 22.32
C GLY A 31 13.75 2.62 21.36
N ALA A 32 14.27 2.66 20.12
CA ALA A 32 13.64 3.46 19.07
C ALA A 32 12.69 2.53 18.31
N ALA A 33 11.38 2.67 18.56
CA ALA A 33 10.38 1.91 17.80
C ALA A 33 10.67 2.05 16.30
N MET A 34 10.79 0.91 15.60
CA MET A 34 11.05 0.88 14.16
C MET A 34 10.06 1.78 13.42
N LYS A 35 10.56 2.73 12.64
CA LYS A 35 9.71 3.57 11.79
C LYS A 35 9.10 2.71 10.68
N ILE A 36 7.83 2.95 10.37
CA ILE A 36 7.09 2.24 9.32
C ILE A 36 6.60 3.25 8.29
N ILE A 37 6.74 2.91 7.01
CA ILE A 37 6.01 3.52 5.91
C ILE A 37 4.99 2.50 5.42
N ASP A 38 3.72 2.85 5.48
CA ASP A 38 2.67 2.07 4.84
C ASP A 38 2.61 2.43 3.36
N ALA A 39 3.18 1.56 2.53
CA ALA A 39 3.31 1.80 1.09
C ALA A 39 2.01 1.58 0.30
N HIS A 40 0.93 1.14 0.95
CA HIS A 40 -0.35 0.86 0.29
C HIS A 40 -1.51 0.93 1.28
N MET A 41 -2.33 1.95 1.18
CA MET A 41 -3.56 2.08 1.94
C MET A 41 -4.64 2.80 1.13
N HIS A 42 -5.90 2.72 1.55
CA HIS A 42 -7.01 3.43 0.94
C HIS A 42 -7.58 4.47 1.92
N TYR A 43 -7.41 5.74 1.60
CA TYR A 43 -7.87 6.84 2.43
C TYR A 43 -9.19 7.41 1.91
N PHE A 44 -10.27 6.60 1.94
CA PHE A 44 -11.57 6.93 1.39
C PHE A 44 -12.72 6.69 2.36
N ASN A 45 -13.73 7.53 2.30
CA ASN A 45 -14.95 7.38 3.07
C ASN A 45 -16.08 6.81 2.20
N ILE A 46 -15.97 5.53 1.83
CA ILE A 46 -17.03 4.78 1.14
C ILE A 46 -17.67 3.75 2.07
N GLU A 47 -18.92 3.41 1.82
CA GLU A 47 -19.71 2.54 2.72
C GLU A 47 -19.08 1.14 2.85
N GLY A 48 -18.55 0.59 1.76
CA GLY A 48 -17.83 -0.70 1.80
C GLY A 48 -16.63 -0.66 2.75
N PHE A 49 -15.88 0.43 2.77
CA PHE A 49 -14.73 0.56 3.67
C PHE A 49 -15.10 0.75 5.14
N LYS A 50 -16.27 1.32 5.44
CA LYS A 50 -16.77 1.35 6.82
C LYS A 50 -17.02 -0.04 7.36
N THR A 51 -17.60 -0.92 6.54
CA THR A 51 -17.89 -2.31 6.92
C THR A 51 -16.60 -3.10 7.14
N VAL A 52 -15.63 -3.03 6.23
CA VAL A 52 -14.38 -3.77 6.37
C VAL A 52 -13.51 -3.24 7.52
N ALA A 53 -13.49 -1.92 7.75
CA ALA A 53 -12.85 -1.32 8.91
C ALA A 53 -13.44 -1.87 10.23
N ALA A 54 -14.78 -1.92 10.34
CA ALA A 54 -15.45 -2.46 11.51
C ALA A 54 -15.10 -3.95 11.74
N ASN A 55 -14.99 -4.74 10.67
CA ASN A 55 -14.54 -6.12 10.76
C ASN A 55 -13.08 -6.22 11.24
N ALA A 56 -12.22 -5.29 10.85
CA ALA A 56 -10.83 -5.19 11.32
C ALA A 56 -10.69 -4.60 12.74
N GLY A 57 -11.81 -4.20 13.38
CA GLY A 57 -11.84 -3.63 14.71
C GLY A 57 -11.61 -2.12 14.78
N TYR A 58 -11.85 -1.40 13.68
CA TYR A 58 -11.61 0.03 13.55
C TYR A 58 -12.82 0.82 13.05
N GLU A 59 -12.76 2.13 13.16
CA GLU A 59 -13.62 3.06 12.44
C GLU A 59 -12.85 3.62 11.24
N ASN A 60 -13.50 3.70 10.07
CA ASN A 60 -12.90 4.33 8.89
C ASN A 60 -12.98 5.85 9.00
N THR A 61 -12.18 6.41 9.90
CA THR A 61 -12.07 7.86 10.16
C THR A 61 -10.61 8.32 10.17
N ALA A 62 -10.38 9.60 9.87
CA ALA A 62 -9.04 10.20 9.95
C ALA A 62 -8.46 10.13 11.36
N ALA A 63 -9.30 10.31 12.40
CA ALA A 63 -8.87 10.24 13.78
C ALA A 63 -8.41 8.84 14.17
N CYS A 64 -9.16 7.81 13.75
CA CYS A 64 -8.77 6.42 13.99
C CYS A 64 -7.46 6.08 13.26
N TRP A 65 -7.29 6.50 12.00
CA TRP A 65 -6.05 6.30 11.27
C TRP A 65 -4.85 6.99 11.94
N GLN A 66 -5.00 8.23 12.39
CA GLN A 66 -3.93 8.93 13.12
C GLN A 66 -3.53 8.20 14.41
N GLN A 67 -4.51 7.75 15.19
CA GLN A 67 -4.24 6.94 16.39
C GLN A 67 -3.45 5.66 16.05
N ILE A 68 -3.83 4.95 14.98
CA ILE A 68 -3.13 3.76 14.51
C ILE A 68 -1.68 4.09 14.13
N CYS A 69 -1.47 5.20 13.43
CA CYS A 69 -0.12 5.66 13.06
C CYS A 69 0.74 5.88 14.32
N ASP A 70 0.20 6.57 15.31
CA ASP A 70 0.91 6.86 16.57
C ASP A 70 1.22 5.58 17.35
N GLU A 71 0.27 4.65 17.45
CA GLU A 71 0.43 3.38 18.18
C GLU A 71 1.44 2.42 17.52
N ASN A 72 1.58 2.47 16.20
CA ASN A 72 2.41 1.55 15.43
C ASN A 72 3.67 2.18 14.82
N ASN A 73 3.95 3.45 15.14
CA ASN A 73 5.06 4.23 14.57
C ASN A 73 5.05 4.27 13.02
N ILE A 74 3.85 4.40 12.44
CA ILE A 74 3.68 4.63 11.00
C ILE A 74 3.92 6.13 10.75
N VAL A 75 5.09 6.45 10.19
CA VAL A 75 5.50 7.84 10.01
C VAL A 75 5.02 8.44 8.69
N PHE A 76 4.68 7.60 7.72
CA PHE A 76 4.15 8.01 6.42
C PHE A 76 3.29 6.92 5.79
N SER A 77 2.34 7.33 4.93
CA SER A 77 1.45 6.40 4.22
C SER A 77 1.26 6.80 2.76
N VAL A 78 1.11 5.81 1.89
CA VAL A 78 0.82 6.00 0.46
C VAL A 78 -0.62 5.62 0.19
N ALA A 79 -1.46 6.62 -0.02
CA ALA A 79 -2.86 6.40 -0.39
C ALA A 79 -2.97 6.05 -1.87
N MET A 80 -3.56 4.90 -2.17
CA MET A 80 -3.85 4.48 -3.54
C MET A 80 -5.04 5.26 -4.09
N GLY A 81 -4.85 5.89 -5.24
CA GLY A 81 -5.88 6.67 -5.89
C GLY A 81 -7.08 5.80 -6.25
N ASN A 82 -8.28 6.30 -5.98
CA ASN A 82 -9.51 5.60 -6.28
C ASN A 82 -9.93 5.81 -7.74
N THR A 83 -10.64 4.83 -8.31
CA THR A 83 -11.21 4.88 -9.66
C THR A 83 -12.73 5.03 -9.67
N GLU A 84 -13.36 5.28 -8.52
CA GLU A 84 -14.81 5.41 -8.44
C GLU A 84 -15.36 6.67 -9.12
N ASP A 85 -16.63 6.58 -9.52
CA ASP A 85 -17.24 7.58 -10.40
C ASP A 85 -17.46 8.92 -9.72
N VAL A 86 -16.54 9.84 -9.97
CA VAL A 86 -16.84 11.26 -9.90
C VAL A 86 -16.67 11.80 -11.31
N PRO A 87 -17.61 12.57 -11.81
CA PRO A 87 -17.44 13.25 -13.08
C PRO A 87 -16.16 14.07 -13.06
N SER A 88 -15.10 13.57 -13.69
CA SER A 88 -13.96 14.41 -13.96
C SER A 88 -14.34 15.31 -15.16
N ARG A 89 -13.84 16.53 -15.13
CA ARG A 89 -14.04 17.51 -16.21
C ARG A 89 -13.62 16.97 -17.58
N TYR A 90 -12.87 15.84 -17.60
CA TYR A 90 -12.14 15.31 -18.74
C TYR A 90 -12.25 13.78 -18.90
N GLY A 91 -13.29 13.17 -18.34
CA GLY A 91 -13.67 11.80 -18.67
C GLY A 91 -12.62 10.73 -18.35
N GLY A 92 -12.23 10.56 -17.09
CA GLY A 92 -11.47 9.37 -16.75
C GLY A 92 -10.35 9.50 -15.73
N ILE A 93 -10.05 10.71 -15.32
CA ILE A 93 -9.01 10.95 -14.33
C ILE A 93 -9.68 11.47 -13.07
N SER A 94 -9.65 10.65 -12.04
CA SER A 94 -9.94 11.12 -10.71
C SER A 94 -8.73 10.83 -9.84
N PRO A 95 -7.78 11.76 -9.72
CA PRO A 95 -6.81 11.72 -8.66
C PRO A 95 -7.58 12.08 -7.38
N ARG A 96 -8.15 11.07 -6.72
CA ARG A 96 -8.89 11.32 -5.50
C ARG A 96 -8.09 10.97 -4.29
N LEU A 97 -7.96 11.99 -3.49
CA LEU A 97 -7.85 11.88 -2.07
C LEU A 97 -9.16 12.37 -1.49
N ILE A 98 -9.87 11.49 -0.87
CA ILE A 98 -11.07 11.84 -0.17
C ILE A 98 -10.66 12.08 1.28
N ASP A 99 -10.93 13.28 1.77
CA ASP A 99 -10.94 13.54 3.20
C ASP A 99 -11.95 12.57 3.85
N LEU A 100 -11.50 11.69 4.75
CA LEU A 100 -12.37 10.76 5.46
C LEU A 100 -13.48 11.47 6.26
N ASN A 101 -13.29 12.76 6.57
CA ASN A 101 -14.25 13.61 7.28
C ASN A 101 -15.15 14.41 6.35
N ALA A 102 -14.92 14.39 5.04
CA ALA A 102 -15.73 15.12 4.08
C ALA A 102 -16.81 14.25 3.44
N PRO A 103 -17.92 14.83 2.98
CA PRO A 103 -18.86 14.16 2.11
C PRO A 103 -18.16 13.64 0.85
N PHE A 104 -18.66 12.53 0.32
CA PHE A 104 -18.10 11.82 -0.85
C PHE A 104 -17.88 12.71 -2.09
N ASP A 105 -18.65 13.81 -2.21
CA ASP A 105 -18.69 14.70 -3.38
C ASP A 105 -17.54 15.71 -3.44
N ASP A 106 -16.82 15.90 -2.33
CA ASP A 106 -15.75 16.89 -2.24
C ASP A 106 -14.39 16.25 -2.51
N VAL A 107 -13.88 16.44 -3.71
CA VAL A 107 -12.47 16.18 -4.04
C VAL A 107 -11.61 17.25 -3.40
N LYS A 108 -11.25 17.06 -2.14
CA LYS A 108 -10.29 17.93 -1.45
C LYS A 108 -8.95 17.22 -1.37
N TYR A 109 -7.91 17.85 -1.94
CA TYR A 109 -6.52 17.44 -1.72
C TYR A 109 -6.03 17.88 -0.33
N ASN A 110 -6.86 17.70 0.67
CA ASN A 110 -6.63 18.15 2.03
C ASN A 110 -6.27 16.97 2.92
N GLN A 111 -5.26 16.21 2.47
CA GLN A 111 -4.75 15.11 3.27
C GLN A 111 -3.74 15.61 4.30
N PRO A 112 -3.54 14.83 5.38
CA PRO A 112 -2.44 15.04 6.32
C PRO A 112 -1.07 15.07 5.63
N ASP A 113 -0.13 15.81 6.18
CA ASP A 113 1.22 15.95 5.60
C ASP A 113 1.99 14.61 5.54
N ASN A 114 1.65 13.66 6.40
CA ASN A 114 2.21 12.31 6.43
C ASN A 114 1.52 11.33 5.48
N ILE A 115 0.68 11.79 4.54
CA ILE A 115 0.07 10.96 3.51
C ILE A 115 0.42 11.50 2.13
N GLY A 116 1.10 10.68 1.32
CA GLY A 116 1.25 10.89 -0.11
C GLY A 116 0.20 10.11 -0.90
N TYR A 117 0.01 10.41 -2.19
CA TYR A 117 -0.97 9.71 -3.00
C TYR A 117 -0.45 9.21 -4.34
N CYS A 118 -1.01 8.10 -4.80
CA CYS A 118 -0.93 7.65 -6.18
C CYS A 118 -2.15 8.11 -6.95
N LEU A 119 -1.95 8.61 -8.16
CA LEU A 119 -3.04 9.01 -9.07
C LEU A 119 -3.78 7.77 -9.58
N GLY A 120 -5.06 7.64 -9.29
CA GLY A 120 -5.90 6.53 -9.78
C GLY A 120 -6.24 6.66 -11.25
N VAL A 121 -6.16 5.56 -11.99
CA VAL A 121 -6.38 5.53 -13.45
C VAL A 121 -7.65 4.76 -13.81
N LYS A 122 -8.58 5.38 -14.53
CA LYS A 122 -9.72 4.73 -15.19
C LYS A 122 -9.32 4.26 -16.59
N SER A 123 -8.61 3.14 -16.65
CA SER A 123 -8.00 2.63 -17.88
C SER A 123 -9.00 2.41 -19.01
N GLU A 124 -10.24 2.01 -18.71
CA GLU A 124 -11.29 1.77 -19.70
C GLU A 124 -11.80 3.03 -20.42
N GLN A 125 -11.54 4.20 -19.84
CA GLN A 125 -11.91 5.49 -20.44
C GLN A 125 -10.78 6.09 -21.28
N ILE A 126 -9.60 5.50 -21.22
CA ILE A 126 -8.45 5.91 -22.01
C ILE A 126 -8.50 5.17 -23.35
N THR A 127 -8.40 5.91 -24.44
CA THR A 127 -8.24 5.42 -25.80
C THR A 127 -6.89 5.85 -26.36
N LEU A 128 -6.43 5.25 -27.45
CA LEU A 128 -5.20 5.68 -28.11
C LEU A 128 -5.27 7.15 -28.58
N GLU A 129 -6.48 7.65 -28.87
CA GLU A 129 -6.68 9.03 -29.34
C GLU A 129 -6.60 10.04 -28.19
N ASN A 130 -7.10 9.70 -26.99
CA ASN A 130 -7.13 10.61 -25.85
C ASN A 130 -5.98 10.40 -24.87
N ALA A 131 -5.17 9.35 -25.00
CA ALA A 131 -4.14 8.98 -24.03
C ALA A 131 -3.13 10.11 -23.75
N GLY A 132 -2.68 10.80 -24.79
CA GLY A 132 -1.77 11.95 -24.64
C GLY A 132 -2.42 13.12 -23.90
N LYS A 133 -3.70 13.41 -24.17
CA LYS A 133 -4.45 14.45 -23.45
C LYS A 133 -4.65 14.06 -21.98
N THR A 134 -4.97 12.79 -21.74
CA THR A 134 -5.09 12.23 -20.40
C THR A 134 -3.79 12.42 -19.60
N ALA A 135 -2.63 12.13 -20.20
CA ALA A 135 -1.35 12.33 -19.54
C ALA A 135 -1.08 13.80 -19.15
N LEU A 136 -1.45 14.76 -20.00
CA LEU A 136 -1.32 16.19 -19.69
C LEU A 136 -2.20 16.61 -18.49
N GLU A 137 -3.35 16.00 -18.34
CA GLU A 137 -4.23 16.26 -17.19
C GLU A 137 -3.64 15.64 -15.91
N PHE A 138 -3.07 14.43 -16.00
CA PHE A 138 -2.34 13.81 -14.90
C PHE A 138 -1.12 14.63 -14.49
N GLU A 139 -0.45 15.28 -15.44
CA GLU A 139 0.74 16.08 -15.19
C GLU A 139 0.48 17.20 -14.18
N TYR A 140 -0.68 17.87 -14.27
CA TYR A 140 -1.06 18.89 -13.29
C TYR A 140 -1.04 18.39 -11.84
N TYR A 141 -1.49 17.16 -11.62
CA TYR A 141 -1.49 16.52 -10.31
C TYR A 141 -0.15 15.89 -9.96
N ALA A 142 0.55 15.34 -10.96
CA ALA A 142 1.89 14.78 -10.79
C ALA A 142 2.92 15.80 -10.32
N GLN A 143 2.71 17.09 -10.61
CA GLN A 143 3.55 18.19 -10.13
C GLN A 143 3.36 18.51 -8.64
N LYS A 144 2.25 18.08 -8.03
CA LYS A 144 2.02 18.35 -6.60
C LYS A 144 3.00 17.57 -5.75
N PRO A 145 3.56 18.18 -4.68
CA PRO A 145 4.57 17.53 -3.82
C PRO A 145 4.09 16.19 -3.26
N GLN A 146 2.83 16.11 -2.84
CA GLN A 146 2.24 14.92 -2.24
C GLN A 146 1.86 13.81 -3.26
N CYS A 147 1.97 14.06 -4.58
CA CYS A 147 1.86 13.00 -5.57
C CYS A 147 3.13 12.16 -5.56
N VAL A 148 3.02 10.92 -5.11
CA VAL A 148 4.15 10.00 -4.96
C VAL A 148 4.14 8.85 -5.97
N GLY A 149 3.04 8.65 -6.73
CA GLY A 149 2.94 7.56 -7.71
C GLY A 149 1.70 7.65 -8.59
N ILE A 150 1.53 6.62 -9.42
CA ILE A 150 0.33 6.37 -10.24
C ILE A 150 -0.21 4.98 -9.85
N LYS A 151 -1.54 4.81 -9.77
CA LYS A 151 -2.18 3.52 -9.48
C LYS A 151 -3.08 3.08 -10.63
N ILE A 152 -2.86 1.85 -11.10
CA ILE A 152 -3.67 1.19 -12.13
C ILE A 152 -4.38 -0.03 -11.50
N TYR A 153 -5.62 -0.30 -11.94
CA TYR A 153 -6.47 -1.35 -11.41
C TYR A 153 -6.87 -2.39 -12.48
N PRO A 154 -5.91 -3.17 -13.03
CA PRO A 154 -6.25 -4.28 -13.92
C PRO A 154 -7.16 -5.29 -13.20
N GLY A 155 -8.05 -5.91 -13.93
CA GLY A 155 -9.06 -6.79 -13.34
C GLY A 155 -10.36 -6.06 -13.03
N TYR A 156 -10.34 -5.06 -12.15
CA TYR A 156 -11.46 -4.13 -11.95
C TYR A 156 -11.75 -3.34 -13.22
N ARG A 157 -10.72 -2.99 -13.96
CA ARG A 157 -10.78 -2.38 -15.27
C ARG A 157 -10.22 -3.38 -16.29
N PRO A 158 -10.99 -3.76 -17.35
CA PRO A 158 -10.62 -4.85 -18.28
C PRO A 158 -9.59 -4.39 -19.32
N VAL A 159 -8.47 -3.85 -18.84
CA VAL A 159 -7.35 -3.35 -19.64
C VAL A 159 -6.05 -3.90 -19.06
N TYR A 160 -5.21 -4.47 -19.90
CA TYR A 160 -3.89 -4.93 -19.47
C TYR A 160 -2.97 -3.76 -19.13
N VAL A 161 -2.06 -3.94 -18.16
CA VAL A 161 -1.12 -2.90 -17.75
C VAL A 161 -0.23 -2.46 -18.92
N TYR A 162 0.22 -3.38 -19.77
CA TYR A 162 1.07 -3.12 -20.95
C TYR A 162 0.32 -2.51 -22.16
N ASP A 163 -0.99 -2.29 -22.07
CA ASP A 163 -1.75 -1.68 -23.18
C ASP A 163 -1.19 -0.29 -23.52
N LYS A 164 -0.99 -0.03 -24.82
CA LYS A 164 -0.37 1.21 -25.33
C LYS A 164 -1.09 2.50 -24.92
N ARG A 165 -2.35 2.41 -24.51
CA ARG A 165 -3.08 3.55 -23.95
C ARG A 165 -2.48 4.08 -22.65
N HIS A 166 -1.72 3.24 -21.92
CA HIS A 166 -1.01 3.64 -20.70
C HIS A 166 0.36 4.26 -20.98
N TRP A 167 0.93 4.10 -22.16
CA TRP A 167 2.29 4.56 -22.45
C TRP A 167 2.52 6.05 -22.15
N PRO A 168 1.62 6.99 -22.51
CA PRO A 168 1.80 8.39 -22.15
C PRO A 168 1.82 8.62 -20.62
N LEU A 169 1.14 7.78 -19.82
CA LEU A 169 1.22 7.82 -18.36
C LEU A 169 2.55 7.26 -17.85
N PHE A 170 3.11 6.24 -18.51
CA PHE A 170 4.43 5.72 -18.14
C PHE A 170 5.55 6.71 -18.51
N GLU A 171 5.41 7.43 -19.62
CA GLU A 171 6.31 8.55 -19.95
C GLU A 171 6.23 9.68 -18.89
N LEU A 172 5.03 9.98 -18.42
CA LEU A 172 4.83 10.92 -17.32
C LEU A 172 5.46 10.40 -16.03
N ALA A 173 5.27 9.13 -15.70
CA ALA A 173 5.86 8.48 -14.54
C ALA A 173 7.40 8.58 -14.59
N ARG A 174 7.99 8.32 -15.75
CA ARG A 174 9.43 8.48 -16.00
C ARG A 174 9.89 9.93 -15.79
N ALA A 175 9.18 10.89 -16.40
CA ALA A 175 9.55 12.31 -16.35
C ALA A 175 9.55 12.87 -14.92
N TYR A 176 8.63 12.38 -14.10
CA TYR A 176 8.44 12.84 -12.71
C TYR A 176 9.00 11.88 -11.66
N ASN A 177 9.71 10.82 -12.07
CA ASN A 177 10.24 9.77 -11.19
C ASN A 177 9.16 9.22 -10.21
N LEU A 178 7.99 8.89 -10.77
CA LEU A 178 6.88 8.31 -10.06
C LEU A 178 6.83 6.80 -10.32
N PRO A 179 6.69 5.94 -9.29
CA PRO A 179 6.37 4.54 -9.51
C PRO A 179 4.94 4.36 -9.99
N VAL A 180 4.70 3.26 -10.69
CA VAL A 180 3.38 2.81 -11.10
C VAL A 180 2.99 1.60 -10.26
N ALA A 181 2.08 1.79 -9.32
CA ALA A 181 1.51 0.71 -8.52
C ALA A 181 0.38 0.05 -9.33
N VAL A 182 0.47 -1.27 -9.48
CA VAL A 182 -0.43 -2.08 -10.29
C VAL A 182 -1.18 -3.04 -9.37
N HIS A 183 -2.52 -2.90 -9.31
CA HIS A 183 -3.33 -3.92 -8.65
C HIS A 183 -3.12 -5.25 -9.36
N THR A 184 -2.78 -6.29 -8.61
CA THR A 184 -2.62 -7.65 -9.11
C THR A 184 -3.28 -8.64 -8.16
N GLY A 185 -3.62 -9.80 -8.70
CA GLY A 185 -4.17 -10.87 -7.87
C GLY A 185 -5.69 -10.84 -7.77
N ASP A 186 -6.17 -11.20 -6.60
CA ASP A 186 -7.59 -11.31 -6.30
C ASP A 186 -8.32 -9.96 -6.40
N THR A 187 -9.61 -10.03 -6.65
CA THR A 187 -10.46 -8.85 -6.81
C THR A 187 -11.73 -9.00 -5.97
N ALA A 188 -12.06 -7.97 -5.20
CA ALA A 188 -13.24 -7.98 -4.34
C ALA A 188 -14.58 -8.01 -5.09
N SER A 189 -14.58 -7.69 -6.41
CA SER A 189 -15.80 -7.62 -7.21
C SER A 189 -15.96 -8.84 -8.12
N SER A 190 -17.14 -9.46 -8.09
CA SER A 190 -17.46 -10.65 -8.89
C SER A 190 -17.54 -10.40 -10.40
N ASP A 191 -17.68 -9.14 -10.84
CA ASP A 191 -17.66 -8.72 -12.24
C ASP A 191 -16.25 -8.37 -12.76
N ALA A 192 -15.26 -8.29 -11.86
CA ALA A 192 -13.86 -8.13 -12.24
C ALA A 192 -13.32 -9.38 -12.97
N ARG A 193 -12.24 -9.19 -13.70
CA ARG A 193 -11.67 -10.24 -14.55
C ARG A 193 -10.20 -10.48 -14.22
N LEU A 194 -9.95 -11.52 -13.47
CA LEU A 194 -8.64 -11.92 -12.93
C LEU A 194 -7.51 -11.96 -13.95
N LYS A 195 -7.79 -12.35 -15.21
CA LYS A 195 -6.76 -12.43 -16.25
C LYS A 195 -6.00 -11.12 -16.48
N TYR A 196 -6.65 -9.97 -16.25
CA TYR A 196 -5.99 -8.67 -16.41
C TYR A 196 -5.13 -8.32 -15.17
N ALA A 197 -5.46 -8.87 -14.00
CA ALA A 197 -4.74 -8.67 -12.74
C ALA A 197 -3.62 -9.70 -12.51
N HIS A 198 -3.34 -10.57 -13.48
CA HIS A 198 -2.28 -11.56 -13.34
C HIS A 198 -0.89 -10.89 -13.33
N PRO A 199 0.02 -11.21 -12.38
CA PRO A 199 1.33 -10.55 -12.24
C PRO A 199 2.18 -10.55 -13.51
N LEU A 200 2.12 -11.60 -14.33
CA LEU A 200 2.84 -11.66 -15.62
C LEU A 200 2.51 -10.51 -16.58
N THR A 201 1.36 -9.84 -16.41
CA THR A 201 1.01 -8.68 -17.24
C THR A 201 1.89 -7.46 -16.94
N VAL A 202 2.57 -7.45 -15.81
CA VAL A 202 3.52 -6.39 -15.43
C VAL A 202 4.87 -6.59 -16.12
N ASP A 203 5.23 -7.82 -16.45
CA ASP A 203 6.51 -8.17 -17.08
C ASP A 203 6.73 -7.42 -18.41
N GLU A 204 5.72 -7.41 -19.29
CA GLU A 204 5.79 -6.72 -20.56
C GLU A 204 5.95 -5.20 -20.39
N ALA A 205 5.16 -4.60 -19.49
CA ALA A 205 5.26 -3.17 -19.22
C ALA A 205 6.62 -2.79 -18.63
N ALA A 206 7.17 -3.61 -17.73
CA ALA A 206 8.47 -3.38 -17.12
C ALA A 206 9.62 -3.51 -18.12
N ALA A 207 9.52 -4.43 -19.07
CA ALA A 207 10.51 -4.60 -20.14
C ALA A 207 10.50 -3.43 -21.15
N ASP A 208 9.30 -2.93 -21.51
CA ASP A 208 9.13 -1.79 -22.43
C ASP A 208 9.54 -0.45 -21.80
N PHE A 209 9.42 -0.33 -20.47
CA PHE A 209 9.73 0.89 -19.69
C PHE A 209 10.74 0.62 -18.57
N PRO A 210 12.00 0.29 -18.89
CA PRO A 210 13.01 -0.09 -17.87
C PRO A 210 13.36 1.01 -16.88
N ASP A 211 13.09 2.27 -17.23
CA ASP A 211 13.33 3.46 -16.38
C ASP A 211 12.13 3.82 -15.49
N VAL A 212 11.02 3.09 -15.60
CA VAL A 212 9.83 3.25 -14.75
C VAL A 212 9.80 2.15 -13.70
N LYS A 213 9.61 2.53 -12.44
CA LYS A 213 9.41 1.56 -11.37
C LYS A 213 7.96 1.06 -11.37
N PHE A 214 7.77 -0.25 -11.38
CA PHE A 214 6.45 -0.87 -11.23
C PHE A 214 6.37 -1.57 -9.87
N VAL A 215 5.21 -1.46 -9.22
CA VAL A 215 4.93 -2.16 -7.96
C VAL A 215 3.80 -3.15 -8.20
N ILE A 216 4.08 -4.43 -8.04
CA ILE A 216 3.09 -5.50 -8.00
C ILE A 216 2.42 -5.43 -6.62
N CYS A 217 1.18 -4.94 -6.57
CA CYS A 217 0.42 -4.88 -5.32
C CYS A 217 -0.04 -6.28 -4.89
N HIS A 218 -0.16 -6.49 -3.58
CA HIS A 218 -0.68 -7.72 -2.97
C HIS A 218 0.14 -8.97 -3.31
N CYS A 219 1.41 -8.80 -3.72
CA CYS A 219 2.26 -9.90 -4.19
C CYS A 219 1.58 -10.80 -5.24
N GLY A 220 0.62 -10.25 -6.00
CA GLY A 220 -0.14 -11.02 -6.98
C GLY A 220 -1.02 -12.13 -6.40
N ASN A 221 -1.37 -12.08 -5.13
CA ASN A 221 -2.16 -13.10 -4.41
C ASN A 221 -3.33 -13.66 -5.25
N PRO A 222 -3.41 -14.99 -5.55
CA PRO A 222 -2.59 -16.07 -5.01
C PRO A 222 -1.37 -16.49 -5.89
N TRP A 223 -1.04 -15.75 -6.95
CA TRP A 223 0.03 -16.10 -7.91
C TRP A 223 1.42 -15.62 -7.44
N PHE A 224 1.81 -16.02 -6.21
CA PHE A 224 3.08 -15.59 -5.61
C PHE A 224 4.30 -16.01 -6.44
N ALA A 225 4.27 -17.21 -7.03
CA ALA A 225 5.34 -17.69 -7.89
C ALA A 225 5.60 -16.75 -9.07
N ASP A 226 4.53 -16.37 -9.77
CA ASP A 226 4.64 -15.50 -10.94
C ASP A 226 5.05 -14.08 -10.54
N ALA A 227 4.50 -13.55 -9.44
CA ALA A 227 4.83 -12.22 -8.94
C ALA A 227 6.31 -12.10 -8.54
N THR A 228 6.81 -13.10 -7.81
CA THR A 228 8.22 -13.13 -7.37
C THR A 228 9.17 -13.31 -8.54
N GLU A 229 8.83 -14.14 -9.54
CA GLU A 229 9.64 -14.32 -10.74
C GLU A 229 9.72 -13.03 -11.57
N VAL A 230 8.59 -12.33 -11.75
CA VAL A 230 8.56 -11.04 -12.45
C VAL A 230 9.45 -10.02 -11.73
N ALA A 231 9.40 -9.97 -10.40
CA ALA A 231 10.24 -9.07 -9.63
C ALA A 231 11.72 -9.48 -9.60
N ALA A 232 12.02 -10.79 -9.59
CA ALA A 232 13.39 -11.28 -9.66
C ALA A 232 14.05 -10.95 -10.99
N LYS A 233 13.33 -11.15 -12.09
CA LYS A 233 13.80 -10.91 -13.46
C LYS A 233 14.00 -9.42 -13.76
N ASN A 234 13.05 -8.57 -13.38
CA ASN A 234 13.03 -7.15 -13.79
C ASN A 234 13.63 -6.25 -12.70
N PRO A 235 14.71 -5.51 -12.96
CA PRO A 235 15.35 -4.65 -11.98
C PRO A 235 14.44 -3.52 -11.47
N ASN A 236 13.48 -3.10 -12.27
CA ASN A 236 12.54 -2.00 -12.02
C ASN A 236 11.18 -2.47 -11.44
N VAL A 237 11.02 -3.76 -11.10
CA VAL A 237 9.79 -4.26 -10.48
C VAL A 237 10.00 -4.51 -8.99
N TYR A 238 9.03 -4.07 -8.20
CA TYR A 238 8.95 -4.18 -6.74
C TYR A 238 7.61 -4.81 -6.36
N ILE A 239 7.47 -5.22 -5.10
CA ILE A 239 6.26 -5.88 -4.58
C ILE A 239 5.85 -5.22 -3.27
N ASP A 240 4.56 -4.98 -3.06
CA ASP A 240 4.03 -4.76 -1.72
C ASP A 240 3.31 -6.01 -1.20
N LEU A 241 3.39 -6.23 0.09
CA LEU A 241 2.69 -7.31 0.79
C LEU A 241 1.41 -6.79 1.45
N SER A 242 0.64 -5.95 0.75
CA SER A 242 -0.62 -5.41 1.24
C SER A 242 -1.79 -6.35 0.97
N GLY A 243 -2.86 -6.27 1.76
CA GLY A 243 -4.13 -6.91 1.45
C GLY A 243 -4.09 -8.44 1.27
N LEU A 244 -3.12 -9.12 1.86
CA LEU A 244 -3.00 -10.60 1.77
C LEU A 244 -4.10 -11.32 2.55
N LEU A 245 -4.74 -10.61 3.47
CA LEU A 245 -5.85 -11.08 4.30
C LEU A 245 -6.88 -9.97 4.39
N GLU A 246 -8.14 -10.34 4.49
CA GLU A 246 -9.21 -9.45 4.88
C GLU A 246 -9.58 -9.70 6.34
N SER A 247 -9.87 -8.62 7.09
CA SER A 247 -10.45 -8.70 8.44
C SER A 247 -9.80 -9.74 9.33
N ILE A 248 -8.67 -9.41 9.96
CA ILE A 248 -7.95 -10.35 10.83
C ILE A 248 -8.59 -10.33 12.24
N PRO A 249 -9.31 -11.38 12.65
CA PRO A 249 -9.86 -11.46 13.99
C PRO A 249 -8.83 -12.02 15.00
N GLY A 250 -7.71 -11.31 15.16
CA GLY A 250 -6.64 -11.66 16.11
C GLY A 250 -5.67 -12.75 15.62
N LEU A 251 -4.64 -13.02 16.43
CA LEU A 251 -3.52 -13.91 16.08
C LEU A 251 -3.91 -15.39 15.89
N ASP A 252 -5.04 -15.84 16.41
CA ASP A 252 -5.52 -17.21 16.15
C ASP A 252 -5.82 -17.45 14.67
N PHE A 253 -6.20 -16.41 13.94
CA PHE A 253 -6.38 -16.46 12.50
C PHE A 253 -5.08 -16.77 11.77
N TYR A 254 -3.96 -16.15 12.19
CA TYR A 254 -2.64 -16.44 11.62
C TYR A 254 -2.27 -17.91 11.73
N ASN A 255 -2.48 -18.52 12.90
CA ASN A 255 -2.18 -19.93 13.12
C ASN A 255 -3.00 -20.83 12.19
N LYS A 256 -4.27 -20.49 11.93
CA LYS A 256 -5.14 -21.21 10.99
C LYS A 256 -4.72 -21.04 9.53
N GLN A 257 -4.10 -19.91 9.18
CA GLN A 257 -3.62 -19.59 7.83
C GLN A 257 -2.11 -19.86 7.64
N LYS A 258 -1.48 -20.54 8.58
CA LYS A 258 -0.02 -20.77 8.55
C LYS A 258 0.46 -21.35 7.22
N ALA A 259 -0.26 -22.33 6.66
CA ALA A 259 0.11 -22.96 5.38
C ALA A 259 0.11 -21.95 4.21
N TYR A 260 -0.77 -20.96 4.22
CA TYR A 260 -0.80 -19.89 3.23
C TYR A 260 0.45 -19.00 3.33
N PHE A 261 0.83 -18.60 4.55
CA PHE A 261 2.03 -17.80 4.77
C PHE A 261 3.33 -18.62 4.54
N ASP A 262 3.34 -19.90 4.87
CA ASP A 262 4.45 -20.80 4.52
C ASP A 262 4.62 -20.88 2.99
N TYR A 263 3.53 -20.95 2.24
CA TYR A 263 3.56 -20.95 0.77
C TYR A 263 4.11 -19.64 0.21
N LEU A 264 3.65 -18.50 0.74
CA LEU A 264 4.20 -17.18 0.39
C LEU A 264 5.71 -17.13 0.69
N SER A 265 6.12 -17.57 1.89
CA SER A 265 7.52 -17.53 2.31
C SER A 265 8.44 -18.37 1.41
N ILE A 266 7.97 -19.49 0.84
CA ILE A 266 8.72 -20.27 -0.13
C ILE A 266 9.14 -19.41 -1.32
N TRP A 267 8.21 -18.66 -1.89
CA TRP A 267 8.45 -17.84 -3.08
C TRP A 267 9.25 -16.58 -2.79
N LEU A 268 9.04 -15.95 -1.63
CA LEU A 268 9.87 -14.82 -1.20
C LEU A 268 11.33 -15.24 -0.98
N ASN A 269 11.56 -16.40 -0.37
CA ASN A 269 12.91 -16.96 -0.21
C ASN A 269 13.53 -17.38 -1.55
N TYR A 270 12.73 -17.94 -2.47
CA TYR A 270 13.17 -18.24 -3.84
C TYR A 270 13.64 -16.97 -4.56
N MET A 271 12.87 -15.88 -4.48
CA MET A 271 13.24 -14.60 -5.07
C MET A 271 14.52 -14.03 -4.45
N GLY A 272 14.68 -14.14 -3.12
CA GLY A 272 15.87 -13.71 -2.38
C GLY A 272 16.19 -12.21 -2.49
N ARG A 273 15.23 -11.38 -2.93
CA ARG A 273 15.38 -9.94 -3.16
C ARG A 273 14.53 -9.15 -2.19
N TRP A 274 14.95 -9.16 -0.93
CA TRP A 274 14.27 -8.46 0.16
C TRP A 274 14.26 -6.93 -0.03
N ASP A 275 15.23 -6.40 -0.75
CA ASP A 275 15.33 -5.00 -1.19
C ASP A 275 14.20 -4.55 -2.14
N LYS A 276 13.37 -5.49 -2.61
CA LYS A 276 12.22 -5.22 -3.49
C LYS A 276 10.86 -5.34 -2.82
N LEU A 277 10.83 -5.71 -1.56
CA LEU A 277 9.59 -5.92 -0.81
C LEU A 277 9.26 -4.72 0.07
N MET A 278 7.99 -4.33 0.13
CA MET A 278 7.50 -3.24 0.95
C MET A 278 6.32 -3.68 1.81
N TYR A 279 6.25 -3.13 3.02
CA TYR A 279 5.05 -3.19 3.83
C TYR A 279 3.96 -2.31 3.21
N GLY A 280 2.75 -2.82 3.18
CA GLY A 280 1.52 -2.10 2.90
C GLY A 280 0.38 -2.77 3.66
N SER A 281 -0.56 -2.00 4.17
CA SER A 281 -1.67 -2.57 4.95
C SER A 281 -2.88 -2.91 4.10
N ASP A 282 -3.10 -2.17 3.04
CA ASP A 282 -4.38 -2.10 2.35
C ASP A 282 -5.52 -1.64 3.28
N TRP A 283 -5.19 -0.70 4.22
CA TRP A 283 -6.20 -0.08 5.08
C TRP A 283 -7.43 0.32 4.26
N PRO A 284 -8.65 0.04 4.74
CA PRO A 284 -9.00 -0.41 6.09
C PRO A 284 -9.28 -1.93 6.21
N LEU A 285 -8.70 -2.78 5.36
CA LEU A 285 -9.05 -4.19 5.27
C LEU A 285 -8.56 -5.05 6.44
N VAL A 286 -7.44 -4.67 7.08
CA VAL A 286 -6.76 -5.51 8.08
C VAL A 286 -6.60 -4.79 9.43
N ASN A 287 -6.51 -5.56 10.51
CA ASN A 287 -6.02 -5.05 11.77
C ASN A 287 -4.52 -4.78 11.67
N ILE A 288 -4.10 -3.53 11.82
CA ILE A 288 -2.73 -3.08 11.55
C ILE A 288 -1.71 -3.73 12.47
N ALA A 289 -1.98 -3.77 13.77
CA ALA A 289 -1.04 -4.34 14.74
C ALA A 289 -0.83 -5.85 14.50
N ASP A 290 -1.92 -6.59 14.28
CA ASP A 290 -1.87 -8.01 13.95
C ASP A 290 -1.15 -8.26 12.62
N TYR A 291 -1.40 -7.41 11.62
CA TYR A 291 -0.79 -7.56 10.29
C TYR A 291 0.72 -7.30 10.32
N ILE A 292 1.16 -6.26 11.03
CA ILE A 292 2.59 -6.01 11.27
C ILE A 292 3.23 -7.21 11.97
N TYR A 293 2.56 -7.77 13.00
CA TYR A 293 3.05 -8.95 13.70
C TYR A 293 3.22 -10.15 12.75
N ILE A 294 2.22 -10.41 11.90
CA ILE A 294 2.23 -11.52 10.94
C ILE A 294 3.37 -11.34 9.94
N LEU A 295 3.50 -10.16 9.33
CA LEU A 295 4.54 -9.93 8.34
C LEU A 295 5.96 -9.97 8.93
N LYS A 296 6.12 -9.66 10.22
CA LYS A 296 7.37 -9.91 10.95
C LYS A 296 7.71 -11.40 11.11
N GLN A 297 6.75 -12.31 10.97
CA GLN A 297 7.02 -13.75 10.95
C GLN A 297 7.35 -14.27 9.54
N VAL A 298 6.92 -13.53 8.49
CA VAL A 298 7.12 -13.88 7.07
C VAL A 298 8.47 -13.37 6.56
N VAL A 299 8.83 -12.14 6.94
CA VAL A 299 10.07 -11.48 6.53
C VAL A 299 11.15 -11.74 7.59
N PRO A 300 12.37 -12.19 7.21
CA PRO A 300 13.48 -12.37 8.15
C PRO A 300 13.83 -11.08 8.88
N GLN A 301 14.18 -11.20 10.17
CA GLN A 301 14.40 -10.05 11.05
C GLN A 301 15.46 -9.08 10.54
N GLU A 302 16.50 -9.57 9.90
CA GLU A 302 17.59 -8.79 9.30
C GLU A 302 17.11 -7.86 8.17
N HIS A 303 15.94 -8.10 7.60
CA HIS A 303 15.35 -7.30 6.52
C HIS A 303 14.18 -6.41 6.98
N HIS A 304 13.84 -6.39 8.28
CA HIS A 304 12.68 -5.64 8.76
C HIS A 304 12.81 -4.14 8.51
N GLU A 305 13.99 -3.53 8.74
CA GLU A 305 14.19 -2.08 8.51
C GLU A 305 13.97 -1.71 7.04
N GLU A 306 14.52 -2.51 6.13
CA GLU A 306 14.35 -2.31 4.69
C GLU A 306 12.89 -2.50 4.28
N PHE A 307 12.26 -3.58 4.72
CA PHE A 307 10.89 -3.95 4.37
C PHE A 307 9.86 -2.95 4.89
N PHE A 308 9.94 -2.57 6.17
CA PHE A 308 8.97 -1.69 6.79
C PHE A 308 9.21 -0.20 6.49
N TYR A 309 10.41 0.19 6.04
CA TYR A 309 10.74 1.61 5.86
C TYR A 309 11.60 1.90 4.62
N GLY A 310 12.79 1.30 4.52
CA GLY A 310 13.81 1.70 3.55
C GLY A 310 13.40 1.51 2.10
N ASN A 311 12.76 0.39 1.78
CA ASN A 311 12.36 0.08 0.40
C ASN A 311 11.26 1.01 -0.10
N ALA A 312 10.29 1.38 0.74
CA ALA A 312 9.27 2.36 0.37
C ALA A 312 9.88 3.73 0.05
N LEU A 313 10.89 4.18 0.81
CA LEU A 313 11.63 5.41 0.51
C LEU A 313 12.39 5.35 -0.83
N ASN A 314 12.86 4.18 -1.22
CA ASN A 314 13.59 4.01 -2.49
C ASN A 314 12.63 3.94 -3.68
N VAL A 315 11.48 3.31 -3.52
CA VAL A 315 10.47 3.16 -4.57
C VAL A 315 9.71 4.47 -4.75
N TYR A 316 9.12 4.98 -3.68
CA TYR A 316 8.36 6.24 -3.64
C TYR A 316 9.30 7.40 -3.23
N GLY A 317 10.33 7.66 -4.03
CA GLY A 317 11.45 8.55 -3.67
C GLY A 317 11.06 9.96 -3.22
N ARG A 318 9.88 10.46 -3.62
CA ARG A 318 9.36 11.77 -3.20
C ARG A 318 8.98 11.84 -1.72
N ILE A 319 8.73 10.70 -1.07
CA ILE A 319 8.46 10.64 0.37
C ILE A 319 9.61 11.28 1.17
N LYS A 320 10.86 11.14 0.69
CA LYS A 320 12.04 11.74 1.35
C LYS A 320 11.91 13.26 1.55
N ASN A 321 11.23 13.94 0.65
CA ASN A 321 11.02 15.39 0.71
C ASN A 321 9.81 15.77 1.57
N LEU A 322 8.95 14.80 1.90
CA LEU A 322 7.72 15.01 2.68
C LEU A 322 7.89 14.58 4.14
N LEU A 323 8.86 13.74 4.43
CA LEU A 323 9.27 13.45 5.80
C LEU A 323 10.00 14.68 6.32
N HIS A 324 9.30 15.50 7.08
CA HIS A 324 9.95 16.55 7.86
C HIS A 324 10.89 15.87 8.86
N ASP A 325 12.07 16.43 9.03
CA ASP A 325 13.05 15.97 10.03
C ASP A 325 12.36 15.91 11.40
N CYS A 326 11.97 14.69 11.80
CA CYS A 326 11.44 14.38 13.12
C CYS A 326 12.59 14.00 14.05
#